data_20050fddc9b0246e95456de7bdd1aa5f
#
_entry.id   20050fddc9b0246e95456de7bdd1aa5f
#
_cell.length_a   1.000
_cell.length_b   1.000
_cell.length_c   1.000
_cell.angle_alpha   90.00
_cell.angle_beta   90.00
_cell.angle_gamma   90.00
#
_symmetry.space_group_name_H-M   'P 1'
#
loop_
_entity.id
_entity.type
_entity.pdbx_description
1 polymer ?
#
loop_
_entity_poly.entity_id
_entity_poly.type
_entity_poly.pdbx_seq_one_letter_code
_entity_poly.pdbx_strand_id
1 'polypeptide(L)'
;MSLTERSLCPISQALEVVGDRWSLLIVRDLAFTEKRRFRELLQSDEGISSTVLSDRLGRLVEAGVLTRHGHPRHRQMAVYSLTPMGVDLLDVVVSLGIWGRRHLAVTDASSAVVADMECGGQRALEQLRRRVRQEHDAAGHAANGTAQG
;
A
#
# COMPACT_ATOMS: atom_id res chain seq x y z
N MET A 1 2.59 -18.29 -17.43
CA MET A 1 4.00 -18.48 -17.05
C MET A 1 4.02 -19.09 -15.66
N SER A 2 4.41 -20.32 -15.53
CA SER A 2 4.46 -21.01 -14.22
C SER A 2 5.49 -20.29 -13.37
N LEU A 3 5.04 -19.71 -12.26
CA LEU A 3 5.91 -19.35 -11.16
C LEU A 3 6.61 -20.65 -10.77
N THR A 4 7.88 -20.76 -11.06
CA THR A 4 8.71 -21.82 -10.49
C THR A 4 8.59 -21.65 -8.99
N GLU A 5 7.82 -22.51 -8.36
CA GLU A 5 7.66 -22.56 -6.90
C GLU A 5 9.05 -22.85 -6.30
N ARG A 6 9.82 -21.79 -6.07
CA ARG A 6 11.16 -21.92 -5.47
C ARG A 6 11.08 -22.41 -4.04
N SER A 7 9.96 -22.16 -3.37
CA SER A 7 9.77 -22.54 -1.99
C SER A 7 8.31 -22.41 -1.58
N LEU A 8 7.80 -23.33 -0.76
CA LEU A 8 6.48 -23.25 -0.09
C LEU A 8 6.54 -22.45 1.23
N CYS A 9 7.70 -21.88 1.57
CA CYS A 9 7.83 -21.02 2.74
C CYS A 9 6.95 -19.76 2.56
N PRO A 10 6.05 -19.45 3.51
CA PRO A 10 5.16 -18.29 3.38
C PRO A 10 5.92 -16.95 3.32
N ILE A 11 7.08 -16.85 3.95
CA ILE A 11 7.93 -15.65 3.86
C ILE A 11 8.48 -15.51 2.45
N SER A 12 8.98 -16.59 1.86
CA SER A 12 9.49 -16.59 0.48
C SER A 12 8.40 -16.22 -0.52
N GLN A 13 7.21 -16.77 -0.35
CA GLN A 13 6.03 -16.46 -1.19
C GLN A 13 5.60 -15.00 -1.05
N ALA A 14 5.56 -14.47 0.16
CA ALA A 14 5.24 -13.06 0.39
C ALA A 14 6.26 -12.13 -0.29
N LEU A 15 7.54 -12.46 -0.25
CA LEU A 15 8.59 -11.66 -0.89
C LEU A 15 8.50 -11.66 -2.42
N GLU A 16 7.89 -12.68 -3.05
CA GLU A 16 7.58 -12.63 -4.49
C GLU A 16 6.56 -11.55 -4.84
N VAL A 17 5.67 -11.21 -3.90
CA VAL A 17 4.64 -10.17 -4.08
C VAL A 17 5.14 -8.78 -3.68
N VAL A 18 5.78 -8.66 -2.50
CA VAL A 18 6.14 -7.37 -1.89
C VAL A 18 7.64 -7.22 -1.58
N GLY A 19 8.49 -8.11 -2.11
CA GLY A 19 9.91 -8.13 -1.79
C GLY A 19 10.77 -7.10 -2.53
N ASP A 20 10.17 -6.24 -3.33
CA ASP A 20 10.84 -5.13 -3.99
C ASP A 20 10.83 -3.87 -3.11
N ARG A 21 11.62 -2.89 -3.49
CA ARG A 21 11.74 -1.62 -2.75
C ARG A 21 10.44 -0.83 -2.64
N TRP A 22 9.56 -0.93 -3.63
CA TRP A 22 8.48 0.03 -3.85
C TRP A 22 7.10 -0.42 -3.38
N SER A 23 6.83 -1.72 -3.38
CA SER A 23 5.49 -2.26 -3.10
C SER A 23 4.97 -1.86 -1.72
N LEU A 24 5.77 -2.05 -0.67
CA LEU A 24 5.36 -1.66 0.69
C LEU A 24 5.31 -0.14 0.88
N LEU A 25 6.10 0.64 0.15
CA LEU A 25 6.01 2.11 0.16
C LEU A 25 4.70 2.60 -0.49
N ILE A 26 4.23 1.94 -1.53
CA ILE A 26 2.92 2.22 -2.14
C ILE A 26 1.80 1.91 -1.14
N VAL A 27 1.85 0.78 -0.47
CA VAL A 27 0.88 0.41 0.59
C VAL A 27 0.89 1.45 1.72
N ARG A 28 2.07 1.88 2.15
CA ARG A 28 2.25 2.95 3.15
C ARG A 28 1.55 4.23 2.71
N ASP A 29 1.80 4.69 1.50
CA ASP A 29 1.23 5.95 1.00
C ASP A 29 -0.29 5.88 0.91
N LEU A 30 -0.83 4.76 0.45
CA LEU A 30 -2.27 4.54 0.40
C LEU A 30 -2.92 4.48 1.80
N ALA A 31 -2.21 3.99 2.80
CA ALA A 31 -2.74 3.82 4.16
C ALA A 31 -2.60 5.06 5.03
N PHE A 32 -1.46 5.75 4.95
CA PHE A 32 -1.11 6.84 5.87
C PHE A 32 -1.27 8.23 5.26
N THR A 33 -1.55 8.33 3.96
CA THR A 33 -1.81 9.60 3.30
C THR A 33 -3.13 9.53 2.54
N GLU A 34 -3.54 10.66 1.98
CA GLU A 34 -4.75 10.73 1.14
C GLU A 34 -4.48 10.43 -0.33
N LYS A 35 -3.26 9.98 -0.66
CA LYS A 35 -2.87 9.63 -2.03
C LYS A 35 -3.65 8.42 -2.52
N ARG A 36 -4.33 8.54 -3.64
CA ARG A 36 -5.14 7.46 -4.25
C ARG A 36 -4.95 7.34 -5.74
N ARG A 37 -4.40 8.39 -6.38
CA ARG A 37 -4.23 8.46 -7.83
C ARG A 37 -2.78 8.31 -8.22
N PHE A 38 -2.54 7.90 -9.46
CA PHE A 38 -1.18 7.72 -10.00
C PHE A 38 -0.29 8.94 -9.79
N ARG A 39 -0.80 10.14 -10.13
CA ARG A 39 -0.03 11.39 -9.98
C ARG A 39 0.33 11.71 -8.54
N GLU A 40 -0.56 11.40 -7.62
CA GLU A 40 -0.35 11.62 -6.17
C GLU A 40 0.71 10.64 -5.65
N LEU A 41 0.63 9.37 -6.03
CA LEU A 41 1.60 8.34 -5.65
C LEU A 41 2.98 8.61 -6.26
N LEU A 42 3.03 9.22 -7.46
CA LEU A 42 4.27 9.60 -8.11
C LEU A 42 5.04 10.68 -7.32
N GLN A 43 4.37 11.45 -6.48
CA GLN A 43 4.95 12.48 -5.61
C GLN A 43 5.50 11.94 -4.28
N SER A 44 5.71 10.64 -4.18
CA SER A 44 6.37 10.02 -3.03
C SER A 44 7.78 10.57 -2.85
N ASP A 45 8.17 10.83 -1.59
CA ASP A 45 9.46 11.46 -1.24
C ASP A 45 10.67 10.63 -1.69
N GLU A 46 10.49 9.34 -1.86
CA GLU A 46 11.53 8.42 -2.31
C GLU A 46 11.84 8.51 -3.81
N GLY A 47 11.06 9.27 -4.57
CA GLY A 47 11.35 9.55 -5.97
C GLY A 47 11.14 8.39 -6.94
N ILE A 48 10.04 7.65 -6.78
CA ILE A 48 9.68 6.58 -7.72
C ILE A 48 9.46 7.13 -9.14
N SER A 49 10.00 6.44 -10.15
CA SER A 49 9.74 6.79 -11.53
C SER A 49 8.35 6.37 -11.99
N SER A 50 7.80 7.03 -13.01
CA SER A 50 6.49 6.70 -13.56
C SER A 50 6.42 5.27 -14.13
N THR A 51 7.48 4.82 -14.76
CA THR A 51 7.58 3.46 -15.31
C THR A 51 7.55 2.41 -14.20
N VAL A 52 8.32 2.61 -13.14
CA VAL A 52 8.35 1.68 -12.00
C VAL A 52 7.03 1.70 -11.25
N LEU A 53 6.44 2.87 -11.00
CA LEU A 53 5.14 2.99 -10.33
C LEU A 53 4.05 2.26 -11.13
N SER A 54 3.99 2.47 -12.43
CA SER A 54 3.02 1.79 -13.31
C SER A 54 3.15 0.26 -13.23
N ASP A 55 4.38 -0.26 -13.30
CA ASP A 55 4.66 -1.69 -13.20
C ASP A 55 4.24 -2.24 -11.83
N ARG A 56 4.61 -1.57 -10.74
CA ARG A 56 4.29 -2.02 -9.38
C ARG A 56 2.80 -1.99 -9.08
N LEU A 57 2.10 -0.94 -9.47
CA LEU A 57 0.64 -0.86 -9.33
C LEU A 57 -0.06 -1.99 -10.09
N GLY A 58 0.36 -2.28 -11.31
CA GLY A 58 -0.17 -3.39 -12.11
C GLY A 58 0.02 -4.74 -11.42
N ARG A 59 1.22 -5.01 -10.90
CA ARG A 59 1.53 -6.26 -10.18
C ARG A 59 0.75 -6.39 -8.88
N LEU A 60 0.58 -5.31 -8.13
CA LEU A 60 -0.18 -5.32 -6.87
C LEU A 60 -1.68 -5.53 -7.12
N VAL A 61 -2.22 -4.99 -8.20
CA VAL A 61 -3.60 -5.26 -8.64
C VAL A 61 -3.76 -6.72 -9.05
N GLU A 62 -2.84 -7.25 -9.86
CA GLU A 62 -2.84 -8.65 -10.30
C GLU A 62 -2.73 -9.62 -9.11
N ALA A 63 -1.93 -9.29 -8.09
CA ALA A 63 -1.78 -10.09 -6.88
C ALA A 63 -2.98 -9.99 -5.92
N GLY A 64 -3.93 -9.09 -6.15
CA GLY A 64 -5.09 -8.89 -5.29
C GLY A 64 -4.84 -8.00 -4.06
N VAL A 65 -3.70 -7.33 -3.99
CA VAL A 65 -3.36 -6.37 -2.91
C VAL A 65 -4.10 -5.06 -3.09
N LEU A 66 -4.25 -4.61 -4.34
CA LEU A 66 -4.95 -3.39 -4.71
C LEU A 66 -6.13 -3.69 -5.64
N THR A 67 -7.12 -2.81 -5.60
CA THR A 67 -8.10 -2.64 -6.67
C THR A 67 -7.85 -1.33 -7.39
N ARG A 68 -8.15 -1.31 -8.68
CA ARG A 68 -8.11 -0.14 -9.53
C ARG A 68 -9.53 0.21 -9.95
N HIS A 69 -9.98 1.40 -9.63
CA HIS A 69 -11.28 1.94 -10.02
C HIS A 69 -11.10 3.06 -11.05
N GLY A 70 -12.01 3.15 -12.02
CA GLY A 70 -12.02 4.19 -13.03
C GLY A 70 -11.96 3.64 -14.45
N HIS A 71 -12.04 4.55 -15.43
CA HIS A 71 -12.13 4.16 -16.84
C HIS A 71 -10.81 3.54 -17.34
N PRO A 72 -10.85 2.41 -18.07
CA PRO A 72 -9.64 1.73 -18.54
C PRO A 72 -8.71 2.59 -19.39
N ARG A 73 -9.26 3.57 -20.12
CA ARG A 73 -8.52 4.47 -21.02
C ARG A 73 -7.90 5.69 -20.35
N HIS A 74 -8.28 6.00 -19.09
CA HIS A 74 -7.80 7.19 -18.38
C HIS A 74 -7.01 6.78 -17.14
N ARG A 75 -5.77 6.34 -17.30
CA ARG A 75 -4.88 5.93 -16.20
C ARG A 75 -4.75 7.00 -15.11
N GLN A 76 -4.71 8.26 -15.50
CA GLN A 76 -4.53 9.38 -14.57
C GLN A 76 -5.75 9.62 -13.68
N MET A 77 -6.93 9.17 -14.11
CA MET A 77 -8.19 9.28 -13.36
C MET A 77 -8.45 8.06 -12.47
N ALA A 78 -7.68 6.99 -12.63
CA ALA A 78 -7.86 5.78 -11.84
C ALA A 78 -7.58 6.05 -10.35
N VAL A 79 -8.43 5.48 -9.50
CA VAL A 79 -8.28 5.48 -8.04
C VAL A 79 -7.85 4.09 -7.60
N TYR A 80 -6.79 4.01 -6.82
CA TYR A 80 -6.29 2.77 -6.25
C TYR A 80 -6.73 2.65 -4.81
N SER A 81 -7.13 1.46 -4.40
CA SER A 81 -7.56 1.16 -3.04
C SER A 81 -6.96 -0.14 -2.56
N LEU A 82 -6.68 -0.23 -1.27
CA LEU A 82 -6.27 -1.49 -0.64
C LEU A 82 -7.47 -2.44 -0.55
N THR A 83 -7.26 -3.69 -0.96
CA THR A 83 -8.20 -4.78 -0.68
C THR A 83 -8.09 -5.20 0.78
N PRO A 84 -8.98 -6.07 1.31
CA PRO A 84 -8.77 -6.68 2.64
C PRO A 84 -7.39 -7.35 2.77
N MET A 85 -6.92 -8.03 1.72
CA MET A 85 -5.57 -8.61 1.66
C MET A 85 -4.48 -7.53 1.74
N GLY A 86 -4.68 -6.39 1.08
CA GLY A 86 -3.77 -5.24 1.15
C GLY A 86 -3.77 -4.57 2.52
N VAL A 87 -4.93 -4.47 3.18
CA VAL A 87 -5.04 -3.94 4.55
C VAL A 87 -4.25 -4.80 5.54
N ASP A 88 -4.22 -6.12 5.36
CA ASP A 88 -3.44 -7.02 6.22
C ASP A 88 -1.92 -6.77 6.11
N LEU A 89 -1.43 -6.20 5.01
CA LEU A 89 -0.03 -5.77 4.89
C LEU A 89 0.35 -4.60 5.80
N LEU A 90 -0.60 -3.91 6.40
CA LEU A 90 -0.30 -2.83 7.36
C LEU A 90 0.47 -3.34 8.58
N ASP A 91 0.25 -4.59 8.99
CA ASP A 91 1.01 -5.24 10.05
C ASP A 91 2.49 -5.33 9.68
N VAL A 92 2.76 -5.69 8.43
CA VAL A 92 4.12 -5.79 7.89
C VAL A 92 4.76 -4.41 7.78
N VAL A 93 4.04 -3.43 7.24
CA VAL A 93 4.53 -2.05 7.10
C VAL A 93 4.87 -1.43 8.44
N VAL A 94 3.98 -1.55 9.43
CA VAL A 94 4.20 -1.03 10.79
C VAL A 94 5.38 -1.74 11.45
N SER A 95 5.45 -3.06 11.38
CA SER A 95 6.57 -3.84 11.96
C SER A 95 7.90 -3.48 11.32
N LEU A 96 7.92 -3.31 10.00
CA LEU A 96 9.10 -2.87 9.27
C LEU A 96 9.53 -1.45 9.70
N GLY A 97 8.57 -0.56 9.86
CA GLY A 97 8.79 0.81 10.34
C GLY A 97 9.37 0.85 11.75
N ILE A 98 8.85 0.02 12.66
CA ILE A 98 9.36 -0.11 14.04
C ILE A 98 10.81 -0.60 14.03
N TRP A 99 11.10 -1.61 13.23
CA TRP A 99 12.47 -2.10 13.08
C TRP A 99 13.41 -1.01 12.54
N GLY A 100 12.97 -0.28 11.50
CA GLY A 100 13.75 0.81 10.92
C GLY A 100 14.01 1.95 11.91
N ARG A 101 12.99 2.33 12.70
CA ARG A 101 13.11 3.36 13.75
C ARG A 101 14.12 2.98 14.83
N ARG A 102 14.16 1.72 15.21
CA ARG A 102 15.05 1.23 16.28
C ARG A 102 16.51 1.10 15.84
N HIS A 103 16.76 0.81 14.57
CA HIS A 103 18.09 0.37 14.11
C HIS A 103 18.75 1.26 13.07
N LEU A 104 17.99 2.16 12.44
CA LEU A 104 18.48 2.98 11.34
C LEU A 104 18.44 4.48 11.70
N ALA A 105 19.21 5.28 10.98
CA ALA A 105 19.19 6.74 11.13
C ALA A 105 17.91 7.31 10.52
N VAL A 106 16.98 7.72 11.38
CA VAL A 106 15.72 8.36 11.02
C VAL A 106 15.52 9.63 11.83
N THR A 107 14.65 10.53 11.36
CA THR A 107 14.29 11.74 12.12
C THR A 107 13.01 11.50 12.94
N ASP A 108 12.81 12.27 14.01
CA ASP A 108 11.58 12.22 14.81
C ASP A 108 10.36 12.55 13.94
N ALA A 109 10.46 13.54 13.07
CA ALA A 109 9.39 13.93 12.17
C ALA A 109 8.99 12.79 11.21
N SER A 110 9.97 12.09 10.62
CA SER A 110 9.72 11.00 9.66
C SER A 110 9.21 9.73 10.34
N SER A 111 9.43 9.58 11.65
CA SER A 111 9.08 8.38 12.41
C SER A 111 7.87 8.54 13.33
N ALA A 112 7.24 9.73 13.37
CA ALA A 112 6.18 10.04 14.32
C ALA A 112 5.00 9.04 14.27
N VAL A 113 4.50 8.74 13.08
CA VAL A 113 3.39 7.79 12.89
C VAL A 113 3.77 6.39 13.38
N VAL A 114 5.00 5.96 13.09
CA VAL A 114 5.50 4.64 13.53
C VAL A 114 5.67 4.61 15.04
N ALA A 115 6.15 5.70 15.65
CA ALA A 115 6.26 5.83 17.09
C ALA A 115 4.89 5.71 17.78
N ASP A 116 3.87 6.35 17.23
CA ASP A 116 2.50 6.27 17.74
C ASP A 116 1.93 4.84 17.63
N MET A 117 2.20 4.16 16.52
CA MET A 117 1.81 2.76 16.33
C MET A 117 2.53 1.82 17.32
N GLU A 118 3.82 2.03 17.54
CA GLU A 118 4.60 1.26 18.51
C GLU A 118 4.07 1.45 19.93
N CYS A 119 3.78 2.69 20.33
CA CYS A 119 3.25 3.02 21.63
C CYS A 119 1.84 2.46 21.86
N GLY A 120 0.97 2.56 20.86
CA GLY A 120 -0.42 2.09 20.92
C GLY A 120 -0.59 0.57 20.74
N GLY A 121 0.43 -0.10 20.25
CA GLY A 121 0.47 -1.56 20.10
C GLY A 121 -0.66 -2.11 19.24
N GLN A 122 -1.15 -3.29 19.58
CA GLN A 122 -2.18 -4.02 18.84
C GLN A 122 -3.47 -3.20 18.65
N ARG A 123 -3.86 -2.45 19.66
CA ARG A 123 -5.06 -1.61 19.59
C ARG A 123 -4.96 -0.52 18.54
N ALA A 124 -3.81 0.16 18.46
CA ALA A 124 -3.57 1.18 17.45
C ALA A 124 -3.57 0.59 16.04
N LEU A 125 -3.00 -0.60 15.86
CA LEU A 125 -2.97 -1.32 14.59
C LEU A 125 -4.38 -1.74 14.14
N GLU A 126 -5.21 -2.24 15.05
CA GLU A 126 -6.61 -2.57 14.75
C GLU A 126 -7.44 -1.35 14.35
N GLN A 127 -7.24 -0.23 15.04
CA GLN A 127 -7.88 1.05 14.70
C GLN A 127 -7.44 1.55 13.33
N LEU A 128 -6.15 1.47 13.01
CA LEU A 128 -5.59 1.80 11.69
C LEU A 128 -6.23 0.96 10.60
N ARG A 129 -6.26 -0.36 10.75
CA ARG A 129 -6.86 -1.26 9.78
C ARG A 129 -8.34 -0.95 9.53
N ARG A 130 -9.10 -0.69 10.60
CA ARG A 130 -10.52 -0.35 10.51
C ARG A 130 -10.74 0.94 9.74
N ARG A 131 -9.98 1.97 10.06
CA ARG A 131 -10.05 3.26 9.38
C ARG A 131 -9.72 3.13 7.90
N VAL A 132 -8.59 2.51 7.58
CA VAL A 132 -8.14 2.34 6.19
C VAL A 132 -9.15 1.51 5.38
N ARG A 133 -9.69 0.46 5.96
CA ARG A 133 -10.73 -0.35 5.30
C ARG A 133 -11.95 0.48 4.96
N GLN A 134 -12.46 1.28 5.88
CA GLN A 134 -13.62 2.15 5.66
C GLN A 134 -13.36 3.21 4.59
N GLU A 135 -12.21 3.88 4.65
CA GLU A 135 -11.80 4.91 3.68
C GLU A 135 -11.68 4.34 2.26
N HIS A 136 -11.11 3.15 2.13
CA HIS A 136 -10.89 2.51 0.83
C HIS A 136 -12.18 1.91 0.25
N ASP A 137 -13.05 1.36 1.06
CA ASP A 137 -14.37 0.90 0.62
C ASP A 137 -15.21 2.07 0.11
N ALA A 138 -15.23 3.20 0.82
CA ALA A 138 -15.94 4.40 0.41
C ALA A 138 -15.40 4.99 -0.91
N ALA A 139 -14.07 5.01 -1.09
CA ALA A 139 -13.43 5.49 -2.31
C ALA A 139 -13.77 4.61 -3.53
N GLY A 140 -13.85 3.30 -3.34
CA GLY A 140 -14.26 2.36 -4.37
C GLY A 140 -15.70 2.58 -4.83
N HIS A 141 -16.60 2.81 -3.90
CA HIS A 141 -18.03 3.09 -4.21
C HIS A 141 -18.20 4.43 -4.95
N ALA A 142 -17.50 5.48 -4.52
CA ALA A 142 -17.56 6.79 -5.16
C ALA A 142 -17.03 6.75 -6.61
N ALA A 143 -15.95 6.01 -6.87
CA ALA A 143 -15.37 5.87 -8.20
C ALA A 143 -16.27 5.10 -9.17
N ASN A 144 -17.03 4.11 -8.68
CA ASN A 144 -17.98 3.33 -9.49
C ASN A 144 -19.28 4.09 -9.79
N GLY A 145 -19.70 4.98 -8.88
CA GLY A 145 -20.91 5.81 -9.09
C GLY A 145 -20.78 6.87 -10.19
N THR A 146 -19.55 7.33 -10.45
CA THR A 146 -19.27 8.33 -11.51
C THR A 146 -19.14 7.72 -12.91
N ALA A 147 -19.02 6.41 -13.01
CA ALA A 147 -18.85 5.72 -14.30
C ALA A 147 -20.20 5.37 -14.98
N GLN A 148 -21.33 5.63 -14.34
CA GLN A 148 -22.68 5.32 -14.83
C GLN A 148 -23.53 6.56 -15.18
N GLY A 149 -22.90 7.74 -15.27
CA GLY A 149 -23.53 8.98 -15.68
C GLY A 149 -23.12 9.45 -17.06
#